data_5c24e8e0adfc28338f30850bef8c5d86
#
_entry.id   5c24e8e0adfc28338f30850bef8c5d86
#
_cell.length_a   1.000
_cell.length_b   1.000
_cell.length_c   1.000
_cell.angle_alpha   90.00
_cell.angle_beta   90.00
_cell.angle_gamma   90.00
#
_symmetry.space_group_name_H-M   'P 1'
#
loop_
_entity.id
_entity.type
_entity.pdbx_description
1 polymer ?
#
loop_
_entity_poly.entity_id
_entity_poly.type
_entity_poly.pdbx_seq_one_letter_code
_entity_poly.pdbx_strand_id
1 'polypeptide(L)'
;MKENNKLWSKNFVLIIIINFLVFLNHLMVLSAFPLFITNSKAFAEIGSDTIAGACATVFSLIGVVCRPFVGIMLDSGKRRSILIVGLILMALMPMGYLFASALFVSIALAIVCRMAHGVALALSNTTTSTIATDVIPKTRFGEGMGMFGMATALATAIAPSIGQLLMKKAAQVGGKTIYDFKYLFIVATVIMVLSLVLFSFLKMPKINVEKKPFSFKNLIDRDALPASLTTLIFLITYGSLENFTIKFAMESDDISISGGVYFALMAVMLFLTRISIGKISDKRGESIFVYSCNGSMFVALMLIAFVPCNVSFIISALLSGYAFGGLEPALQAMAVSIAPPNKRGAANSTFLCAYDIGIGVGGGLAGWLIDAVGYNHMFAIIAAANVLSAIVYVLIGRHHPSSITFRLENERKSK
;
A
#
# COMPACT_ATOMS: atom_id res chain seq x y z
N MET A 1 -28.68 -8.56 26.86
CA MET A 1 -27.27 -9.02 26.81
C MET A 1 -26.37 -7.77 26.92
N LYS A 2 -25.55 -7.66 27.99
CA LYS A 2 -24.58 -6.55 28.13
C LYS A 2 -23.64 -6.62 26.92
N GLU A 3 -23.68 -5.63 26.03
CA GLU A 3 -22.69 -5.48 24.97
C GLU A 3 -21.30 -5.41 25.63
N ASN A 4 -20.45 -6.34 25.24
CA ASN A 4 -19.10 -6.44 25.78
C ASN A 4 -18.28 -5.28 25.19
N ASN A 5 -18.23 -4.16 25.88
CA ASN A 5 -17.61 -2.90 25.43
C ASN A 5 -16.06 -2.96 25.41
N LYS A 6 -15.48 -4.18 25.53
CA LYS A 6 -14.03 -4.37 25.53
C LYS A 6 -13.48 -4.41 24.11
N LEU A 7 -12.78 -3.34 23.70
CA LEU A 7 -12.08 -3.29 22.41
C LEU A 7 -11.01 -4.40 22.30
N TRP A 8 -10.19 -4.55 23.32
CA TRP A 8 -9.10 -5.52 23.38
C TRP A 8 -9.60 -6.95 23.67
N SER A 9 -10.44 -7.46 22.78
CA SER A 9 -10.82 -8.87 22.80
C SER A 9 -9.69 -9.74 22.22
N LYS A 10 -9.63 -11.01 22.61
CA LYS A 10 -8.64 -11.97 22.06
C LYS A 10 -8.68 -12.01 20.52
N ASN A 11 -9.87 -11.99 19.94
CA ASN A 11 -10.04 -11.99 18.49
C ASN A 11 -9.51 -10.70 17.84
N PHE A 12 -9.75 -9.55 18.46
CA PHE A 12 -9.25 -8.28 17.94
C PHE A 12 -7.72 -8.21 17.98
N VAL A 13 -7.09 -8.64 19.06
CA VAL A 13 -5.63 -8.72 19.16
C VAL A 13 -5.06 -9.68 18.11
N LEU A 14 -5.64 -10.87 17.96
CA LEU A 14 -5.18 -11.85 16.98
C LEU A 14 -5.28 -11.30 15.55
N ILE A 15 -6.39 -10.63 15.19
CA ILE A 15 -6.56 -10.13 13.84
C ILE A 15 -5.61 -8.95 13.53
N ILE A 16 -5.30 -8.10 14.51
CA ILE A 16 -4.28 -7.06 14.39
C ILE A 16 -2.90 -7.67 14.12
N ILE A 17 -2.52 -8.70 14.88
CA ILE A 17 -1.23 -9.38 14.70
C ILE A 17 -1.17 -10.09 13.34
N ILE A 18 -2.22 -10.79 12.94
CA ILE A 18 -2.30 -11.45 11.64
C ILE A 18 -2.15 -10.41 10.52
N ASN A 19 -2.87 -9.29 10.60
CA ASN A 19 -2.78 -8.20 9.62
C ASN A 19 -1.36 -7.61 9.56
N PHE A 20 -0.75 -7.38 10.72
CA PHE A 20 0.64 -6.92 10.81
C PHE A 20 1.59 -7.89 10.09
N LEU A 21 1.49 -9.20 10.35
CA LEU A 21 2.34 -10.22 9.73
C LEU A 21 2.11 -10.33 8.21
N VAL A 22 0.87 -10.17 7.74
CA VAL A 22 0.54 -10.12 6.31
C VAL A 22 1.23 -8.95 5.63
N PHE A 23 1.13 -7.74 6.21
CA PHE A 23 1.78 -6.56 5.66
C PHE A 23 3.30 -6.59 5.81
N LEU A 24 3.81 -7.14 6.91
CA LEU A 24 5.25 -7.34 7.11
C LEU A 24 5.84 -8.24 6.01
N ASN A 25 5.20 -9.37 5.72
CA ASN A 25 5.61 -10.26 4.63
C ASN A 25 5.56 -9.53 3.28
N HIS A 26 4.41 -8.91 2.98
CA HIS A 26 4.19 -8.25 1.70
C HIS A 26 5.22 -7.15 1.44
N LEU A 27 5.41 -6.22 2.38
CA LEU A 27 6.27 -5.06 2.21
C LEU A 27 7.77 -5.41 2.23
N MET A 28 8.16 -6.45 2.97
CA MET A 28 9.51 -7.02 2.90
C MET A 28 9.85 -7.51 1.49
N VAL A 29 8.92 -8.27 0.89
CA VAL A 29 9.10 -8.80 -0.47
C VAL A 29 9.00 -7.68 -1.49
N LEU A 30 8.01 -6.79 -1.36
CA LEU A 30 7.76 -5.70 -2.30
C LEU A 30 8.99 -4.81 -2.49
N SER A 31 9.55 -4.32 -1.40
CA SER A 31 10.69 -3.40 -1.41
C SER A 31 12.00 -4.02 -1.94
N ALA A 32 12.14 -5.35 -1.82
CA ALA A 32 13.30 -6.08 -2.32
C ALA A 32 13.12 -6.62 -3.75
N PHE A 33 11.88 -6.61 -4.28
CA PHE A 33 11.55 -7.28 -5.52
C PHE A 33 12.24 -6.69 -6.77
N PRO A 34 12.41 -5.38 -6.93
CA PRO A 34 13.18 -4.83 -8.03
C PRO A 34 14.62 -5.35 -8.07
N LEU A 35 15.31 -5.35 -6.90
CA LEU A 35 16.64 -5.93 -6.79
C LEU A 35 16.66 -7.45 -7.07
N PHE A 36 15.61 -8.17 -6.69
CA PHE A 36 15.49 -9.58 -7.01
C PHE A 36 15.47 -9.82 -8.52
N ILE A 37 14.76 -9.01 -9.29
CA ILE A 37 14.70 -9.11 -10.75
C ILE A 37 16.01 -8.66 -11.42
N THR A 38 16.68 -7.60 -10.91
CA THR A 38 17.82 -7.00 -11.60
C THR A 38 19.18 -7.42 -11.06
N ASN A 39 19.26 -7.88 -9.81
CA ASN A 39 20.52 -8.12 -9.09
C ASN A 39 20.58 -9.49 -8.39
N SER A 40 19.66 -10.42 -8.66
CA SER A 40 19.81 -11.82 -8.22
C SER A 40 20.76 -12.56 -9.15
N LYS A 41 21.42 -13.60 -8.63
CA LYS A 41 22.30 -14.48 -9.43
C LYS A 41 21.61 -15.08 -10.67
N ALA A 42 20.30 -15.33 -10.55
CA ALA A 42 19.51 -15.94 -11.62
C ALA A 42 19.12 -14.97 -12.73
N PHE A 43 18.85 -13.70 -12.39
CA PHE A 43 18.19 -12.78 -13.30
C PHE A 43 19.02 -11.53 -13.66
N ALA A 44 20.23 -11.37 -13.10
CA ALA A 44 21.05 -10.16 -13.31
C ALA A 44 21.39 -9.87 -14.79
N GLU A 45 21.44 -10.90 -15.65
CA GLU A 45 21.73 -10.76 -17.08
C GLU A 45 20.49 -10.52 -17.94
N ILE A 46 19.30 -10.96 -17.48
CA ILE A 46 18.05 -10.94 -18.25
C ILE A 46 16.99 -10.02 -17.65
N GLY A 47 17.18 -9.59 -16.41
CA GLY A 47 16.26 -8.69 -15.70
C GLY A 47 16.52 -7.23 -16.01
N SER A 48 15.45 -6.43 -16.02
CA SER A 48 15.50 -4.97 -16.16
C SER A 48 14.57 -4.29 -15.17
N ASP A 49 14.72 -2.99 -14.99
CA ASP A 49 13.83 -2.19 -14.15
C ASP A 49 12.42 -2.10 -14.74
N THR A 50 12.30 -2.13 -16.08
CA THR A 50 11.01 -2.28 -16.77
C THR A 50 10.30 -3.56 -16.38
N ILE A 51 10.99 -4.70 -16.32
CA ILE A 51 10.40 -5.99 -15.90
C ILE A 51 10.00 -5.93 -14.43
N ALA A 52 10.83 -5.36 -13.57
CA ALA A 52 10.52 -5.17 -12.15
C ALA A 52 9.28 -4.30 -11.95
N GLY A 53 9.18 -3.19 -12.67
CA GLY A 53 8.02 -2.30 -12.67
C GLY A 53 6.76 -2.97 -13.23
N ALA A 54 6.88 -3.74 -14.33
CA ALA A 54 5.76 -4.52 -14.87
C ALA A 54 5.24 -5.54 -13.84
N CYS A 55 6.12 -6.16 -13.07
CA CYS A 55 5.74 -7.05 -11.97
C CYS A 55 4.93 -6.31 -10.87
N ALA A 56 5.31 -5.07 -10.55
CA ALA A 56 4.55 -4.24 -9.60
C ALA A 56 3.16 -3.90 -10.15
N THR A 57 3.08 -3.51 -11.43
CA THR A 57 1.80 -3.21 -12.10
C THR A 57 0.89 -4.43 -12.12
N VAL A 58 1.38 -5.58 -12.55
CA VAL A 58 0.59 -6.82 -12.65
C VAL A 58 0.09 -7.26 -11.27
N PHE A 59 0.93 -7.16 -10.24
CA PHE A 59 0.55 -7.43 -8.86
C PHE A 59 -0.64 -6.58 -8.41
N SER A 60 -0.58 -5.26 -8.63
CA SER A 60 -1.65 -4.32 -8.24
C SER A 60 -2.93 -4.54 -9.05
N LEU A 61 -2.83 -4.70 -10.36
CA LEU A 61 -4.00 -4.93 -11.23
C LEU A 61 -4.75 -6.21 -10.86
N ILE A 62 -4.04 -7.30 -10.58
CA ILE A 62 -4.66 -8.55 -10.11
C ILE A 62 -5.38 -8.32 -8.78
N GLY A 63 -4.78 -7.57 -7.86
CA GLY A 63 -5.43 -7.18 -6.60
C GLY A 63 -6.75 -6.46 -6.83
N VAL A 64 -6.76 -5.45 -7.71
CA VAL A 64 -7.97 -4.68 -8.07
C VAL A 64 -9.07 -5.59 -8.64
N VAL A 65 -8.71 -6.48 -9.57
CA VAL A 65 -9.67 -7.42 -10.17
C VAL A 65 -10.23 -8.39 -9.13
N CYS A 66 -9.39 -8.89 -8.23
CA CYS A 66 -9.82 -9.88 -7.24
C CYS A 66 -10.70 -9.30 -6.11
N ARG A 67 -10.48 -8.04 -5.69
CA ARG A 67 -11.18 -7.44 -4.52
C ARG A 67 -12.71 -7.52 -4.60
N PRO A 68 -13.39 -7.20 -5.72
CA PRO A 68 -14.83 -7.32 -5.81
C PRO A 68 -15.34 -8.74 -5.57
N PHE A 69 -14.65 -9.75 -6.13
CA PHE A 69 -15.01 -11.16 -5.95
C PHE A 69 -14.81 -11.61 -4.50
N VAL A 70 -13.70 -11.17 -3.89
CA VAL A 70 -13.42 -11.42 -2.47
C VAL A 70 -14.53 -10.83 -1.59
N GLY A 71 -14.94 -9.58 -1.85
CA GLY A 71 -16.04 -8.92 -1.14
C GLY A 71 -17.34 -9.74 -1.14
N ILE A 72 -17.76 -10.22 -2.33
CA ILE A 72 -18.96 -11.05 -2.48
C ILE A 72 -18.83 -12.36 -1.68
N MET A 73 -17.68 -13.00 -1.77
CA MET A 73 -17.42 -14.25 -1.04
C MET A 73 -17.43 -14.02 0.48
N LEU A 74 -16.97 -12.87 0.97
CA LEU A 74 -17.02 -12.49 2.37
C LEU A 74 -18.45 -12.23 2.83
N ASP A 75 -19.26 -11.57 2.01
CA ASP A 75 -20.68 -11.34 2.27
C ASP A 75 -21.48 -12.65 2.30
N SER A 76 -21.01 -13.71 1.62
CA SER A 76 -21.59 -15.06 1.70
C SER A 76 -21.19 -15.84 2.96
N GLY A 77 -20.47 -15.24 3.91
CA GLY A 77 -20.09 -15.84 5.19
C GLY A 77 -18.83 -16.72 5.16
N LYS A 78 -18.13 -16.84 4.02
CA LYS A 78 -16.96 -17.73 3.84
C LYS A 78 -15.65 -17.14 4.39
N ARG A 79 -15.69 -16.21 5.37
CA ARG A 79 -14.52 -15.49 5.88
C ARG A 79 -13.37 -16.38 6.31
N ARG A 80 -13.66 -17.50 7.02
CA ARG A 80 -12.62 -18.44 7.47
C ARG A 80 -11.88 -19.08 6.30
N SER A 81 -12.61 -19.58 5.30
CA SER A 81 -12.02 -20.26 4.14
C SER A 81 -11.20 -19.30 3.28
N ILE A 82 -11.66 -18.07 3.09
CA ILE A 82 -10.97 -17.07 2.29
C ILE A 82 -9.66 -16.66 2.97
N LEU A 83 -9.69 -16.40 4.29
CA LEU A 83 -8.48 -16.01 5.00
C LEU A 83 -7.44 -17.13 4.99
N ILE A 84 -7.84 -18.40 5.24
CA ILE A 84 -6.89 -19.51 5.23
C ILE A 84 -6.24 -19.71 3.86
N VAL A 85 -7.02 -19.61 2.77
CA VAL A 85 -6.49 -19.69 1.40
C VAL A 85 -5.53 -18.52 1.13
N GLY A 86 -5.89 -17.30 1.51
CA GLY A 86 -5.02 -16.13 1.38
C GLY A 86 -3.69 -16.31 2.12
N LEU A 87 -3.72 -16.72 3.39
CA LEU A 87 -2.51 -16.93 4.21
C LEU A 87 -1.64 -18.07 3.66
N ILE A 88 -2.23 -19.18 3.18
CA ILE A 88 -1.48 -20.27 2.54
C ILE A 88 -0.78 -19.77 1.28
N LEU A 89 -1.48 -19.06 0.41
CA LEU A 89 -0.88 -18.50 -0.81
C LEU A 89 0.23 -17.50 -0.46
N MET A 90 0.02 -16.62 0.53
CA MET A 90 1.06 -15.70 1.03
C MET A 90 2.31 -16.43 1.54
N ALA A 91 2.16 -17.63 2.13
CA ALA A 91 3.28 -18.45 2.56
C ALA A 91 4.00 -19.14 1.40
N LEU A 92 3.25 -19.57 0.38
CA LEU A 92 3.81 -20.31 -0.77
C LEU A 92 4.56 -19.41 -1.75
N MET A 93 4.13 -18.16 -1.94
CA MET A 93 4.70 -17.29 -2.98
C MET A 93 6.17 -16.93 -2.77
N PRO A 94 6.67 -16.64 -1.57
CA PRO A 94 8.11 -16.47 -1.35
C PRO A 94 8.93 -17.71 -1.72
N MET A 95 8.42 -18.91 -1.44
CA MET A 95 9.05 -20.15 -1.90
C MET A 95 8.99 -20.27 -3.42
N GLY A 96 7.89 -19.87 -4.06
CA GLY A 96 7.76 -19.81 -5.51
C GLY A 96 8.83 -18.93 -6.16
N TYR A 97 9.16 -17.77 -5.58
CA TYR A 97 10.26 -16.93 -6.07
C TYR A 97 11.62 -17.61 -5.91
N LEU A 98 11.84 -18.33 -4.81
CA LEU A 98 13.06 -19.08 -4.60
C LEU A 98 13.20 -20.19 -5.64
N PHE A 99 12.14 -20.95 -5.93
CA PHE A 99 12.15 -21.97 -6.99
C PHE A 99 12.33 -21.35 -8.36
N ALA A 100 11.68 -20.23 -8.66
CA ALA A 100 11.84 -19.52 -9.94
C ALA A 100 13.29 -19.11 -10.20
N SER A 101 14.03 -18.70 -9.16
CA SER A 101 15.42 -18.27 -9.28
C SER A 101 16.44 -19.41 -9.15
N ALA A 102 16.22 -20.38 -8.24
CA ALA A 102 17.22 -21.39 -7.90
C ALA A 102 17.16 -22.64 -8.82
N LEU A 103 15.96 -23.02 -9.27
CA LEU A 103 15.77 -24.27 -10.04
C LEU A 103 15.45 -24.01 -11.51
N PHE A 104 14.58 -23.05 -11.81
CA PHE A 104 14.06 -22.87 -13.17
C PHE A 104 14.71 -21.70 -13.91
N VAL A 105 15.36 -20.77 -13.22
CA VAL A 105 15.95 -19.54 -13.78
C VAL A 105 14.95 -18.85 -14.74
N SER A 106 13.69 -18.71 -14.30
CA SER A 106 12.57 -18.27 -15.14
C SER A 106 11.92 -17.03 -14.60
N ILE A 107 12.08 -15.89 -15.29
CA ILE A 107 11.36 -14.64 -15.01
C ILE A 107 9.85 -14.83 -15.19
N ALA A 108 9.42 -15.61 -16.18
CA ALA A 108 7.99 -15.87 -16.40
C ALA A 108 7.35 -16.55 -15.18
N LEU A 109 8.04 -17.52 -14.56
CA LEU A 109 7.57 -18.14 -13.31
C LEU A 109 7.54 -17.13 -12.15
N ALA A 110 8.53 -16.25 -12.05
CA ALA A 110 8.53 -15.18 -11.05
C ALA A 110 7.34 -14.22 -11.23
N ILE A 111 6.97 -13.87 -12.48
CA ILE A 111 5.78 -13.07 -12.80
C ILE A 111 4.50 -13.80 -12.39
N VAL A 112 4.36 -15.10 -12.72
CA VAL A 112 3.19 -15.89 -12.30
C VAL A 112 3.07 -15.95 -10.77
N CYS A 113 4.19 -16.17 -10.06
CA CYS A 113 4.20 -16.10 -8.60
C CYS A 113 3.81 -14.70 -8.10
N ARG A 114 4.20 -13.63 -8.80
CA ARG A 114 3.84 -12.26 -8.43
C ARG A 114 2.35 -11.99 -8.60
N MET A 115 1.74 -12.50 -9.67
CA MET A 115 0.29 -12.47 -9.87
C MET A 115 -0.44 -13.20 -8.73
N ALA A 116 -0.02 -14.43 -8.42
CA ALA A 116 -0.61 -15.22 -7.34
C ALA A 116 -0.42 -14.56 -5.95
N HIS A 117 0.71 -13.88 -5.73
CA HIS A 117 0.94 -13.09 -4.52
C HIS A 117 -0.04 -11.90 -4.42
N GLY A 118 -0.36 -11.24 -5.54
CA GLY A 118 -1.40 -10.19 -5.60
C GLY A 118 -2.78 -10.72 -5.21
N VAL A 119 -3.17 -11.89 -5.72
CA VAL A 119 -4.39 -12.60 -5.29
C VAL A 119 -4.35 -12.88 -3.79
N ALA A 120 -3.24 -13.42 -3.30
CA ALA A 120 -3.06 -13.78 -1.90
C ALA A 120 -3.21 -12.58 -0.96
N LEU A 121 -2.63 -11.43 -1.33
CA LEU A 121 -2.78 -10.19 -0.56
C LEU A 121 -4.23 -9.70 -0.60
N ALA A 122 -4.89 -9.70 -1.76
CA ALA A 122 -6.28 -9.28 -1.88
C ALA A 122 -7.20 -10.12 -0.98
N LEU A 123 -7.03 -11.46 -0.97
CA LEU A 123 -7.75 -12.37 -0.10
C LEU A 123 -7.48 -12.07 1.38
N SER A 124 -6.21 -11.96 1.77
CA SER A 124 -5.80 -11.80 3.18
C SER A 124 -6.19 -10.44 3.73
N ASN A 125 -5.81 -9.35 3.05
CA ASN A 125 -6.04 -7.97 3.52
C ASN A 125 -7.54 -7.65 3.60
N THR A 126 -8.31 -7.94 2.54
CA THR A 126 -9.75 -7.67 2.54
C THR A 126 -10.46 -8.45 3.64
N THR A 127 -10.04 -9.70 3.88
CA THR A 127 -10.66 -10.54 4.91
C THR A 127 -10.26 -10.11 6.32
N THR A 128 -8.99 -9.78 6.58
CA THR A 128 -8.54 -9.29 7.90
C THR A 128 -9.24 -7.99 8.27
N SER A 129 -9.37 -7.05 7.32
CA SER A 129 -10.10 -5.80 7.50
C SER A 129 -11.58 -6.06 7.81
N THR A 130 -12.24 -6.95 7.07
CA THR A 130 -13.65 -7.31 7.30
C THR A 130 -13.84 -7.95 8.67
N ILE A 131 -12.99 -8.90 9.07
CA ILE A 131 -13.08 -9.52 10.41
C ILE A 131 -12.82 -8.49 11.51
N ALA A 132 -11.90 -7.54 11.30
CA ALA A 132 -11.66 -6.46 12.26
C ALA A 132 -12.93 -5.64 12.48
N THR A 133 -13.64 -5.25 11.43
CA THR A 133 -14.92 -4.51 11.56
C THR A 133 -16.00 -5.30 12.28
N ASP A 134 -15.98 -6.63 12.19
CA ASP A 134 -16.97 -7.49 12.86
C ASP A 134 -16.72 -7.67 14.37
N VAL A 135 -15.44 -7.61 14.79
CA VAL A 135 -15.06 -7.85 16.19
C VAL A 135 -14.93 -6.57 17.02
N ILE A 136 -14.87 -5.41 16.36
CA ILE A 136 -14.82 -4.10 17.02
C ILE A 136 -16.20 -3.71 17.53
N PRO A 137 -16.34 -3.32 18.83
CA PRO A 137 -17.59 -2.78 19.34
C PRO A 137 -18.02 -1.51 18.59
N LYS A 138 -19.30 -1.39 18.24
CA LYS A 138 -19.84 -0.23 17.51
C LYS A 138 -19.53 1.11 18.20
N THR A 139 -19.54 1.13 19.53
CA THR A 139 -19.25 2.33 20.36
C THR A 139 -17.80 2.78 20.29
N ARG A 140 -16.87 1.93 19.85
CA ARG A 140 -15.43 2.19 19.77
C ARG A 140 -14.87 1.91 18.37
N PHE A 141 -15.72 2.02 17.35
CA PHE A 141 -15.38 1.62 15.99
C PHE A 141 -14.20 2.40 15.41
N GLY A 142 -14.22 3.74 15.54
CA GLY A 142 -13.13 4.60 15.05
C GLY A 142 -11.80 4.30 15.76
N GLU A 143 -11.81 4.12 17.09
CA GLU A 143 -10.64 3.75 17.87
C GLU A 143 -10.07 2.38 17.41
N GLY A 144 -10.94 1.39 17.25
CA GLY A 144 -10.54 0.05 16.82
C GLY A 144 -9.95 0.04 15.41
N MET A 145 -10.58 0.73 14.46
CA MET A 145 -10.05 0.86 13.09
C MET A 145 -8.73 1.63 13.05
N GLY A 146 -8.57 2.65 13.89
CA GLY A 146 -7.31 3.36 14.06
C GLY A 146 -6.17 2.42 14.53
N MET A 147 -6.43 1.58 15.54
CA MET A 147 -5.47 0.59 16.03
C MET A 147 -5.14 -0.48 14.97
N PHE A 148 -6.14 -0.92 14.20
CA PHE A 148 -5.93 -1.84 13.08
C PHE A 148 -5.03 -1.24 11.99
N GLY A 149 -5.26 0.03 11.63
CA GLY A 149 -4.43 0.78 10.67
C GLY A 149 -3.00 1.04 11.17
N MET A 150 -2.79 1.18 12.50
CA MET A 150 -1.44 1.33 13.07
C MET A 150 -0.59 0.09 12.86
N ALA A 151 -1.17 -1.11 12.84
CA ALA A 151 -0.44 -2.35 12.54
C ALA A 151 0.17 -2.31 11.13
N THR A 152 -0.59 -1.82 10.15
CA THR A 152 -0.08 -1.63 8.78
C THR A 152 1.03 -0.57 8.73
N ALA A 153 0.84 0.57 9.41
CA ALA A 153 1.86 1.62 9.47
C ALA A 153 3.17 1.12 10.10
N LEU A 154 3.09 0.31 11.17
CA LEU A 154 4.25 -0.31 11.79
C LEU A 154 4.96 -1.28 10.84
N ALA A 155 4.20 -2.09 10.10
CA ALA A 155 4.77 -2.97 9.08
C ALA A 155 5.50 -2.16 7.99
N THR A 156 4.92 -1.05 7.52
CA THR A 156 5.55 -0.14 6.54
C THR A 156 6.87 0.43 7.08
N ALA A 157 6.95 0.73 8.37
CA ALA A 157 8.17 1.26 8.99
C ALA A 157 9.33 0.26 9.01
N ILE A 158 9.06 -1.01 9.32
CA ILE A 158 10.12 -1.98 9.64
C ILE A 158 10.37 -3.02 8.54
N ALA A 159 9.37 -3.35 7.72
CA ALA A 159 9.47 -4.40 6.72
C ALA A 159 10.58 -4.16 5.68
N PRO A 160 10.73 -2.95 5.09
CA PRO A 160 11.78 -2.70 4.12
C PRO A 160 13.19 -2.85 4.73
N SER A 161 13.38 -2.40 5.98
CA SER A 161 14.66 -2.55 6.70
C SER A 161 14.99 -4.01 6.95
N ILE A 162 14.02 -4.81 7.41
CA ILE A 162 14.20 -6.25 7.61
C ILE A 162 14.49 -6.93 6.27
N GLY A 163 13.76 -6.57 5.21
CA GLY A 163 13.99 -7.08 3.86
C GLY A 163 15.41 -6.83 3.39
N GLN A 164 15.90 -5.61 3.55
CA GLN A 164 17.27 -5.25 3.18
C GLN A 164 18.34 -5.97 3.99
N LEU A 165 18.14 -6.15 5.31
CA LEU A 165 19.07 -6.88 6.17
C LEU A 165 19.18 -8.38 5.82
N LEU A 166 18.10 -8.96 5.29
CA LEU A 166 18.06 -10.38 4.91
C LEU A 166 18.66 -10.65 3.52
N MET A 167 18.86 -9.62 2.69
CA MET A 167 19.59 -9.73 1.43
C MET A 167 21.08 -9.72 1.69
N LYS A 168 21.79 -10.78 1.31
CA LYS A 168 23.25 -10.88 1.48
C LYS A 168 23.96 -10.59 0.17
N LYS A 169 25.02 -9.80 0.22
CA LYS A 169 25.94 -9.63 -0.92
C LYS A 169 26.57 -10.98 -1.23
N ALA A 170 26.40 -11.46 -2.45
CA ALA A 170 26.91 -12.76 -2.90
C ALA A 170 28.17 -12.63 -3.77
N ALA A 171 28.20 -11.66 -4.69
CA ALA A 171 29.30 -11.45 -5.61
C ALA A 171 29.27 -10.02 -6.21
N GLN A 172 30.35 -9.64 -6.89
CA GLN A 172 30.35 -8.52 -7.84
C GLN A 172 30.67 -9.07 -9.24
N VAL A 173 29.80 -8.79 -10.20
CA VAL A 173 29.94 -9.24 -11.58
C VAL A 173 29.66 -8.05 -12.51
N GLY A 174 30.63 -7.71 -13.37
CA GLY A 174 30.46 -6.62 -14.34
C GLY A 174 30.10 -5.26 -13.73
N GLY A 175 30.61 -4.94 -12.53
CA GLY A 175 30.29 -3.70 -11.80
C GLY A 175 28.96 -3.72 -11.04
N LYS A 176 28.13 -4.75 -11.22
CA LYS A 176 26.88 -4.92 -10.46
C LYS A 176 27.09 -5.78 -9.20
N THR A 177 26.52 -5.34 -8.08
CA THR A 177 26.47 -6.15 -6.85
C THR A 177 25.34 -7.19 -6.97
N ILE A 178 25.67 -8.46 -6.84
CA ILE A 178 24.73 -9.57 -6.85
C ILE A 178 24.33 -9.90 -5.41
N TYR A 179 23.04 -10.13 -5.20
CA TYR A 179 22.47 -10.45 -3.88
C TYR A 179 21.86 -11.85 -3.86
N ASP A 180 21.94 -12.49 -2.69
CA ASP A 180 21.23 -13.72 -2.36
C ASP A 180 19.96 -13.39 -1.58
N PHE A 181 18.81 -13.81 -2.10
CA PHE A 181 17.47 -13.57 -1.54
C PHE A 181 16.93 -14.76 -0.74
N LYS A 182 17.69 -15.83 -0.59
CA LYS A 182 17.24 -17.07 0.05
C LYS A 182 16.68 -16.82 1.45
N TYR A 183 17.42 -16.08 2.29
CA TYR A 183 16.99 -15.81 3.65
C TYR A 183 15.76 -14.92 3.73
N LEU A 184 15.62 -13.95 2.82
CA LEU A 184 14.43 -13.11 2.71
C LEU A 184 13.19 -13.97 2.47
N PHE A 185 13.21 -14.86 1.48
CA PHE A 185 12.06 -15.67 1.13
C PHE A 185 11.73 -16.73 2.18
N ILE A 186 12.74 -17.33 2.82
CA ILE A 186 12.52 -18.25 3.94
C ILE A 186 11.86 -17.54 5.11
N VAL A 187 12.37 -16.38 5.55
CA VAL A 187 11.81 -15.62 6.67
C VAL A 187 10.40 -15.14 6.33
N ALA A 188 10.15 -14.67 5.11
CA ALA A 188 8.82 -14.30 4.65
C ALA A 188 7.83 -15.47 4.76
N THR A 189 8.23 -16.68 4.36
CA THR A 189 7.41 -17.89 4.52
C THR A 189 7.16 -18.22 5.98
N VAL A 190 8.19 -18.18 6.84
CA VAL A 190 8.07 -18.48 8.28
C VAL A 190 7.11 -17.52 8.98
N ILE A 191 7.15 -16.23 8.64
CA ILE A 191 6.21 -15.21 9.14
C ILE A 191 4.77 -15.60 8.80
N MET A 192 4.51 -16.09 7.59
CA MET A 192 3.17 -16.48 7.17
C MET A 192 2.72 -17.80 7.78
N VAL A 193 3.63 -18.75 8.01
CA VAL A 193 3.34 -19.98 8.77
C VAL A 193 2.96 -19.61 10.22
N LEU A 194 3.67 -18.67 10.85
CA LEU A 194 3.29 -18.14 12.16
C LEU A 194 1.89 -17.52 12.13
N SER A 195 1.57 -16.75 11.09
CA SER A 195 0.24 -16.18 10.89
C SER A 195 -0.86 -17.26 10.78
N LEU A 196 -0.59 -18.37 10.08
CA LEU A 196 -1.50 -19.53 10.01
C LEU A 196 -1.69 -20.21 11.38
N VAL A 197 -0.64 -20.33 12.17
CA VAL A 197 -0.74 -20.85 13.54
C VAL A 197 -1.61 -19.93 14.41
N LEU A 198 -1.41 -18.60 14.34
CA LEU A 198 -2.23 -17.64 15.07
C LEU A 198 -3.69 -17.67 14.60
N PHE A 199 -3.91 -17.83 13.29
CA PHE A 199 -5.25 -17.99 12.72
C PHE A 199 -6.01 -19.18 13.31
N SER A 200 -5.36 -20.29 13.67
CA SER A 200 -6.00 -21.46 14.29
C SER A 200 -6.69 -21.12 15.61
N PHE A 201 -6.19 -20.10 16.33
CA PHE A 201 -6.76 -19.62 17.60
C PHE A 201 -7.86 -18.57 17.42
N LEU A 202 -8.08 -18.07 16.18
CA LEU A 202 -9.09 -17.06 15.88
C LEU A 202 -10.49 -17.68 15.83
N LYS A 203 -11.37 -17.21 16.69
CA LYS A 203 -12.79 -17.61 16.68
C LYS A 203 -13.57 -16.68 15.76
N MET A 204 -14.11 -17.22 14.67
CA MET A 204 -14.91 -16.44 13.73
C MET A 204 -16.22 -15.96 14.36
N PRO A 205 -16.57 -14.68 14.21
CA PRO A 205 -17.88 -14.20 14.66
C PRO A 205 -18.99 -14.88 13.86
N LYS A 206 -20.09 -15.25 14.57
CA LYS A 206 -21.30 -15.71 13.90
C LYS A 206 -22.01 -14.53 13.27
N ILE A 207 -22.18 -14.54 11.97
CA ILE A 207 -22.82 -13.47 11.21
C ILE A 207 -24.05 -14.02 10.53
N ASN A 208 -25.17 -13.33 10.70
CA ASN A 208 -26.36 -13.57 9.91
C ASN A 208 -26.12 -13.02 8.50
N VAL A 209 -26.03 -13.90 7.53
CA VAL A 209 -25.76 -13.57 6.14
C VAL A 209 -27.07 -13.30 5.42
N GLU A 210 -27.34 -12.06 5.06
CA GLU A 210 -28.33 -11.73 4.03
C GLU A 210 -27.67 -11.88 2.66
N LYS A 211 -28.08 -12.88 1.89
CA LYS A 211 -27.61 -13.05 0.51
C LYS A 211 -28.15 -11.92 -0.35
N LYS A 212 -27.31 -10.91 -0.65
CA LYS A 212 -27.65 -9.88 -1.65
C LYS A 212 -27.20 -10.33 -3.03
N PRO A 213 -28.03 -10.15 -4.08
CA PRO A 213 -27.61 -10.45 -5.45
C PRO A 213 -26.46 -9.54 -5.86
N PHE A 214 -25.48 -10.12 -6.55
CA PHE A 214 -24.36 -9.38 -7.11
C PHE A 214 -24.85 -8.42 -8.19
N SER A 215 -24.42 -7.17 -8.14
CA SER A 215 -24.70 -6.19 -9.18
C SER A 215 -23.45 -5.36 -9.52
N PHE A 216 -23.01 -5.45 -10.75
CA PHE A 216 -21.90 -4.64 -11.28
C PHE A 216 -22.15 -3.12 -11.21
N LYS A 217 -23.43 -2.69 -11.22
CA LYS A 217 -23.80 -1.27 -11.12
C LYS A 217 -23.43 -0.63 -9.78
N ASN A 218 -23.23 -1.45 -8.75
CA ASN A 218 -22.92 -0.98 -7.40
C ASN A 218 -21.40 -1.04 -7.07
N LEU A 219 -20.55 -1.38 -8.04
CA LEU A 219 -19.11 -1.49 -7.82
C LEU A 219 -18.40 -0.14 -7.80
N ILE A 220 -18.89 0.82 -8.59
CA ILE A 220 -18.30 2.16 -8.71
C ILE A 220 -19.31 3.20 -8.22
N ASP A 221 -18.89 3.99 -7.24
CA ASP A 221 -19.64 5.13 -6.74
C ASP A 221 -19.15 6.41 -7.43
N ARG A 222 -20.06 7.12 -8.12
CA ARG A 222 -19.73 8.32 -8.91
C ARG A 222 -19.31 9.49 -8.02
N ASP A 223 -19.88 9.58 -6.83
CA ASP A 223 -19.58 10.66 -5.90
C ASP A 223 -18.19 10.49 -5.24
N ALA A 224 -17.65 9.28 -5.24
CA ALA A 224 -16.29 8.99 -4.80
C ALA A 224 -15.22 9.24 -5.88
N LEU A 225 -15.60 9.35 -7.18
CA LEU A 225 -14.65 9.48 -8.29
C LEU A 225 -13.70 10.68 -8.17
N PRO A 226 -14.12 11.89 -7.79
CA PRO A 226 -13.22 13.05 -7.72
C PRO A 226 -12.07 12.81 -6.72
N ALA A 227 -12.37 12.30 -5.53
CA ALA A 227 -11.37 11.94 -4.53
C ALA A 227 -10.49 10.78 -5.03
N SER A 228 -11.11 9.76 -5.66
CA SER A 228 -10.42 8.58 -6.16
C SER A 228 -9.41 8.90 -7.26
N LEU A 229 -9.79 9.73 -8.24
CA LEU A 229 -8.90 10.13 -9.34
C LEU A 229 -7.74 11.00 -8.84
N THR A 230 -7.99 11.92 -7.93
CA THR A 230 -6.94 12.73 -7.29
C THR A 230 -5.94 11.83 -6.58
N THR A 231 -6.43 10.85 -5.81
CA THR A 231 -5.60 9.89 -5.09
C THR A 231 -4.83 8.98 -6.03
N LEU A 232 -5.46 8.47 -7.10
CA LEU A 232 -4.80 7.63 -8.10
C LEU A 232 -3.54 8.30 -8.65
N ILE A 233 -3.68 9.57 -9.08
CA ILE A 233 -2.57 10.31 -9.68
C ILE A 233 -1.46 10.59 -8.66
N PHE A 234 -1.82 10.95 -7.43
CA PHE A 234 -0.85 11.10 -6.34
C PHE A 234 -0.09 9.79 -6.07
N LEU A 235 -0.78 8.66 -6.08
CA LEU A 235 -0.20 7.36 -5.76
C LEU A 235 0.74 6.81 -6.86
N ILE A 236 0.76 7.40 -8.05
CA ILE A 236 1.81 7.15 -9.03
C ILE A 236 3.18 7.48 -8.45
N THR A 237 3.28 8.61 -7.72
CA THR A 237 4.54 9.00 -7.07
C THR A 237 4.90 8.10 -5.91
N TYR A 238 3.92 7.74 -5.09
CA TYR A 238 4.15 6.82 -3.96
C TYR A 238 4.53 5.41 -4.45
N GLY A 239 3.88 4.89 -5.48
CA GLY A 239 4.20 3.57 -6.05
C GLY A 239 5.61 3.51 -6.62
N SER A 240 6.14 4.59 -7.19
CA SER A 240 7.53 4.65 -7.63
C SER A 240 8.52 4.64 -6.45
N LEU A 241 8.24 5.41 -5.39
CA LEU A 241 9.04 5.40 -4.16
C LEU A 241 9.05 4.02 -3.50
N GLU A 242 7.87 3.42 -3.32
CA GLU A 242 7.71 2.15 -2.62
C GLU A 242 8.50 1.01 -3.30
N ASN A 243 8.53 0.99 -4.62
CA ASN A 243 9.21 -0.06 -5.37
C ASN A 243 10.73 0.19 -5.54
N PHE A 244 11.17 1.43 -5.74
CA PHE A 244 12.53 1.67 -6.21
C PHE A 244 13.45 2.43 -5.25
N THR A 245 12.96 2.97 -4.13
CA THR A 245 13.81 3.74 -3.19
C THR A 245 14.94 2.91 -2.58
N ILE A 246 14.71 1.64 -2.24
CA ILE A 246 15.77 0.77 -1.70
C ILE A 246 16.83 0.53 -2.75
N LYS A 247 16.42 0.17 -3.96
CA LYS A 247 17.35 -0.08 -5.06
C LYS A 247 18.17 1.17 -5.39
N PHE A 248 17.50 2.33 -5.49
CA PHE A 248 18.16 3.62 -5.71
C PHE A 248 19.23 3.90 -4.65
N ALA A 249 18.89 3.75 -3.35
CA ALA A 249 19.86 3.99 -2.26
C ALA A 249 21.03 3.00 -2.27
N MET A 250 20.84 1.77 -2.79
CA MET A 250 21.89 0.77 -2.88
C MET A 250 22.80 0.92 -4.10
N GLU A 251 22.33 1.57 -5.15
CA GLU A 251 23.05 1.80 -6.41
C GLU A 251 23.62 3.23 -6.49
N SER A 252 23.24 4.14 -5.58
CA SER A 252 23.76 5.51 -5.53
C SER A 252 25.06 5.57 -4.73
N ASP A 253 26.10 6.16 -5.32
CA ASP A 253 27.37 6.42 -4.65
C ASP A 253 27.27 7.59 -3.64
N ASP A 254 26.32 8.50 -3.83
CA ASP A 254 26.13 9.72 -3.04
C ASP A 254 25.32 9.50 -1.75
N ILE A 255 24.65 8.33 -1.62
CA ILE A 255 23.76 8.01 -0.50
C ILE A 255 24.31 6.80 0.26
N SER A 256 24.80 7.05 1.48
CA SER A 256 25.26 5.98 2.39
C SER A 256 24.18 5.48 3.34
N ILE A 257 23.05 6.19 3.42
CA ILE A 257 21.90 5.79 4.27
C ILE A 257 21.11 4.70 3.56
N SER A 258 20.77 3.63 4.29
CA SER A 258 20.02 2.55 3.71
C SER A 258 18.57 2.96 3.36
N GLY A 259 18.03 2.41 2.27
CA GLY A 259 16.63 2.64 1.89
C GLY A 259 15.62 2.19 2.97
N GLY A 260 15.99 1.25 3.83
CA GLY A 260 15.18 0.86 4.98
C GLY A 260 15.03 2.01 6.00
N VAL A 261 16.07 2.80 6.23
CA VAL A 261 16.00 3.99 7.10
C VAL A 261 15.06 5.05 6.49
N TYR A 262 15.07 5.20 5.17
CA TYR A 262 14.10 6.07 4.47
C TYR A 262 12.66 5.74 4.86
N PHE A 263 12.27 4.47 4.74
CA PHE A 263 10.92 4.03 5.07
C PHE A 263 10.60 4.13 6.57
N ALA A 264 11.58 3.93 7.44
CA ALA A 264 11.41 4.12 8.87
C ALA A 264 11.11 5.59 9.22
N LEU A 265 11.88 6.54 8.66
CA LEU A 265 11.65 7.97 8.84
C LEU A 265 10.32 8.42 8.23
N MET A 266 10.01 7.92 7.03
CA MET A 266 8.74 8.17 6.35
C MET A 266 7.56 7.70 7.23
N ALA A 267 7.64 6.51 7.82
CA ALA A 267 6.58 5.97 8.67
C ALA A 267 6.41 6.74 9.98
N VAL A 268 7.49 7.22 10.59
CA VAL A 268 7.41 8.10 11.77
C VAL A 268 6.62 9.36 11.44
N MET A 269 6.95 10.03 10.32
CA MET A 269 6.25 11.26 9.93
C MET A 269 4.81 10.99 9.50
N LEU A 270 4.56 9.89 8.80
CA LEU A 270 3.22 9.41 8.47
C LEU A 270 2.35 9.23 9.73
N PHE A 271 2.91 8.59 10.77
CA PHE A 271 2.21 8.38 12.04
C PHE A 271 1.87 9.70 12.72
N LEU A 272 2.83 10.62 12.82
CA LEU A 272 2.63 11.96 13.40
C LEU A 272 1.56 12.75 12.65
N THR A 273 1.57 12.68 11.32
CA THR A 273 0.56 13.33 10.47
C THR A 273 -0.83 12.76 10.71
N ARG A 274 -0.97 11.43 10.79
CA ARG A 274 -2.27 10.77 11.00
C ARG A 274 -2.94 11.13 12.33
N ILE A 275 -2.18 11.42 13.38
CA ILE A 275 -2.74 11.88 14.66
C ILE A 275 -3.44 13.25 14.51
N SER A 276 -2.91 14.11 13.67
CA SER A 276 -3.36 15.50 13.54
C SER A 276 -4.44 15.69 12.48
N ILE A 277 -4.45 14.83 11.43
CA ILE A 277 -5.21 15.07 10.22
C ILE A 277 -6.73 15.09 10.44
N GLY A 278 -7.29 14.15 11.21
CA GLY A 278 -8.74 14.06 11.42
C GLY A 278 -9.32 15.37 11.95
N LYS A 279 -8.73 15.92 13.00
CA LYS A 279 -9.19 17.17 13.63
C LYS A 279 -9.05 18.40 12.71
N ILE A 280 -8.00 18.42 11.89
CA ILE A 280 -7.73 19.54 10.96
C ILE A 280 -8.64 19.45 9.75
N SER A 281 -8.79 18.26 9.15
CA SER A 281 -9.65 18.03 7.99
C SER A 281 -11.12 18.33 8.31
N ASP A 282 -11.61 17.92 9.48
CA ASP A 282 -12.99 18.22 9.92
C ASP A 282 -13.26 19.73 10.06
N LYS A 283 -12.25 20.51 10.45
CA LYS A 283 -12.39 21.96 10.69
C LYS A 283 -12.09 22.83 9.47
N ARG A 284 -11.16 22.42 8.61
CA ARG A 284 -10.63 23.24 7.50
C ARG A 284 -10.87 22.63 6.13
N GLY A 285 -11.40 21.40 6.09
CA GLY A 285 -11.59 20.64 4.86
C GLY A 285 -10.31 19.94 4.39
N GLU A 286 -10.46 19.09 3.38
CA GLU A 286 -9.39 18.30 2.79
C GLU A 286 -8.44 19.10 1.89
N SER A 287 -8.86 20.24 1.34
CA SER A 287 -8.07 21.05 0.39
C SER A 287 -6.69 21.41 0.90
N ILE A 288 -6.57 21.74 2.20
CA ILE A 288 -5.28 22.08 2.81
C ILE A 288 -4.28 20.94 2.69
N PHE A 289 -4.76 19.69 2.86
CA PHE A 289 -3.91 18.51 2.72
C PHE A 289 -3.63 18.19 1.26
N VAL A 290 -4.61 18.36 0.37
CA VAL A 290 -4.37 18.14 -1.06
C VAL A 290 -3.24 19.02 -1.57
N TYR A 291 -3.24 20.31 -1.27
CA TYR A 291 -2.19 21.22 -1.73
C TYR A 291 -0.86 21.01 -1.02
N SER A 292 -0.87 20.95 0.31
CA SER A 292 0.36 20.80 1.08
C SER A 292 1.04 19.47 0.88
N CYS A 293 0.29 18.36 0.78
CA CYS A 293 0.83 17.02 0.59
C CYS A 293 1.35 16.81 -0.84
N ASN A 294 0.64 17.28 -1.88
CA ASN A 294 1.16 17.23 -3.25
C ASN A 294 2.43 18.10 -3.38
N GLY A 295 2.44 19.30 -2.81
CA GLY A 295 3.63 20.15 -2.79
C GLY A 295 4.80 19.50 -2.04
N SER A 296 4.54 18.88 -0.90
CA SER A 296 5.54 18.18 -0.10
C SER A 296 6.15 16.98 -0.85
N MET A 297 5.29 16.16 -1.49
CA MET A 297 5.76 15.02 -2.28
C MET A 297 6.54 15.47 -3.52
N PHE A 298 6.09 16.54 -4.20
CA PHE A 298 6.82 17.14 -5.32
C PHE A 298 8.23 17.56 -4.90
N VAL A 299 8.36 18.32 -3.80
CA VAL A 299 9.66 18.74 -3.26
C VAL A 299 10.51 17.55 -2.84
N ALA A 300 9.93 16.53 -2.22
CA ALA A 300 10.62 15.32 -1.81
C ALA A 300 11.30 14.61 -2.99
N LEU A 301 10.57 14.45 -4.10
CA LEU A 301 11.10 13.81 -5.31
C LEU A 301 12.14 14.67 -6.02
N MET A 302 11.92 16.00 -6.09
CA MET A 302 12.89 16.92 -6.68
C MET A 302 14.21 16.96 -5.89
N LEU A 303 14.17 16.86 -4.56
CA LEU A 303 15.39 16.78 -3.74
C LEU A 303 16.21 15.52 -4.08
N ILE A 304 15.57 14.37 -4.21
CA ILE A 304 16.26 13.12 -4.58
C ILE A 304 16.79 13.20 -6.02
N ALA A 305 16.04 13.82 -6.92
CA ALA A 305 16.39 13.90 -8.33
C ALA A 305 17.61 14.80 -8.59
N PHE A 306 17.70 15.97 -7.94
CA PHE A 306 18.69 16.98 -8.28
C PHE A 306 19.81 17.15 -7.24
N VAL A 307 19.57 16.71 -6.00
CA VAL A 307 20.53 16.81 -4.90
C VAL A 307 20.63 15.47 -4.19
N PRO A 308 21.08 14.38 -4.85
CA PRO A 308 21.17 13.07 -4.24
C PRO A 308 22.28 13.05 -3.18
N CYS A 309 21.92 13.25 -1.91
CA CYS A 309 22.81 13.15 -0.76
C CYS A 309 22.05 12.66 0.48
N ASN A 310 22.78 12.30 1.52
CA ASN A 310 22.16 11.79 2.76
C ASN A 310 21.14 12.75 3.37
N VAL A 311 21.40 14.05 3.35
CA VAL A 311 20.52 15.07 3.95
C VAL A 311 19.22 15.17 3.15
N SER A 312 19.30 15.28 1.82
CA SER A 312 18.11 15.34 0.96
C SER A 312 17.30 14.06 1.03
N PHE A 313 17.94 12.89 1.19
CA PHE A 313 17.29 11.61 1.34
C PHE A 313 16.47 11.54 2.65
N ILE A 314 17.02 12.05 3.77
CA ILE A 314 16.29 12.15 5.06
C ILE A 314 15.12 13.13 4.93
N ILE A 315 15.34 14.33 4.37
CA ILE A 315 14.30 15.34 4.22
C ILE A 315 13.18 14.81 3.31
N SER A 316 13.53 14.15 2.22
CA SER A 316 12.57 13.53 1.31
C SER A 316 11.74 12.45 2.02
N ALA A 317 12.34 11.62 2.87
CA ALA A 317 11.60 10.62 3.64
C ALA A 317 10.54 11.26 4.55
N LEU A 318 10.90 12.33 5.27
CA LEU A 318 9.98 13.06 6.15
C LEU A 318 8.87 13.75 5.35
N LEU A 319 9.21 14.40 4.24
CA LEU A 319 8.24 15.06 3.37
C LEU A 319 7.27 14.04 2.73
N SER A 320 7.77 12.90 2.28
CA SER A 320 6.95 11.82 1.72
C SER A 320 6.03 11.20 2.78
N GLY A 321 6.52 11.04 4.01
CA GLY A 321 5.72 10.57 5.13
C GLY A 321 4.58 11.53 5.50
N TYR A 322 4.83 12.84 5.51
CA TYR A 322 3.80 13.86 5.68
C TYR A 322 2.78 13.78 4.54
N ALA A 323 3.25 13.72 3.30
CA ALA A 323 2.40 13.73 2.11
C ALA A 323 1.45 12.53 2.06
N PHE A 324 1.97 11.32 2.22
CA PHE A 324 1.17 10.10 2.21
C PHE A 324 0.29 9.98 3.45
N GLY A 325 0.81 10.31 4.63
CA GLY A 325 0.07 10.29 5.89
C GLY A 325 -1.12 11.27 5.90
N GLY A 326 -1.03 12.36 5.14
CA GLY A 326 -2.04 13.41 5.08
C GLY A 326 -3.06 13.24 3.97
N LEU A 327 -2.63 13.05 2.73
CA LEU A 327 -3.51 13.10 1.56
C LEU A 327 -4.47 11.91 1.50
N GLU A 328 -3.97 10.69 1.72
CA GLU A 328 -4.77 9.46 1.60
C GLU A 328 -6.00 9.48 2.52
N PRO A 329 -5.88 9.66 3.85
CA PRO A 329 -7.06 9.65 4.71
C PRO A 329 -7.99 10.87 4.49
N ALA A 330 -7.48 12.02 4.07
CA ALA A 330 -8.31 13.18 3.76
C ALA A 330 -9.21 12.93 2.54
N LEU A 331 -8.64 12.38 1.48
CA LEU A 331 -9.41 12.06 0.27
C LEU A 331 -10.30 10.82 0.46
N GLN A 332 -9.90 9.85 1.27
CA GLN A 332 -10.77 8.73 1.63
C GLN A 332 -12.00 9.21 2.40
N ALA A 333 -11.81 10.12 3.35
CA ALA A 333 -12.94 10.75 4.07
C ALA A 333 -13.86 11.52 3.11
N MET A 334 -13.30 12.26 2.14
CA MET A 334 -14.07 12.94 1.10
C MET A 334 -14.88 11.93 0.27
N ALA A 335 -14.27 10.82 -0.16
CA ALA A 335 -14.90 9.80 -1.01
C ALA A 335 -16.17 9.19 -0.37
N VAL A 336 -16.19 9.03 0.96
CA VAL A 336 -17.32 8.41 1.68
C VAL A 336 -18.25 9.43 2.34
N SER A 337 -17.93 10.73 2.26
CA SER A 337 -18.56 11.79 3.06
C SER A 337 -20.07 11.94 2.86
N ILE A 338 -20.56 11.82 1.62
CA ILE A 338 -21.96 11.95 1.24
C ILE A 338 -22.63 10.61 0.92
N ALA A 339 -21.86 9.52 0.96
CA ALA A 339 -22.39 8.19 0.67
C ALA A 339 -23.39 7.74 1.74
N PRO A 340 -24.62 7.36 1.36
CA PRO A 340 -25.57 6.82 2.31
C PRO A 340 -25.04 5.51 2.92
N PRO A 341 -25.48 5.11 4.13
CA PRO A 341 -24.93 3.98 4.87
C PRO A 341 -24.84 2.67 4.06
N ASN A 342 -25.80 2.44 3.17
CA ASN A 342 -25.87 1.27 2.30
C ASN A 342 -24.98 1.33 1.04
N LYS A 343 -24.33 2.46 0.75
CA LYS A 343 -23.41 2.68 -0.38
C LYS A 343 -21.98 3.01 0.06
N ARG A 344 -21.71 3.18 1.35
CA ARG A 344 -20.35 3.47 1.85
C ARG A 344 -19.33 2.43 1.45
N GLY A 345 -19.74 1.17 1.37
CA GLY A 345 -18.88 0.09 0.88
C GLY A 345 -18.46 0.29 -0.59
N ALA A 346 -19.39 0.65 -1.46
CA ALA A 346 -19.11 0.93 -2.87
C ALA A 346 -18.20 2.16 -3.05
N ALA A 347 -18.47 3.25 -2.32
CA ALA A 347 -17.64 4.45 -2.33
C ALA A 347 -16.20 4.15 -1.89
N ASN A 348 -16.04 3.42 -0.78
CA ASN A 348 -14.71 3.02 -0.28
C ASN A 348 -14.00 2.06 -1.24
N SER A 349 -14.72 1.10 -1.85
CA SER A 349 -14.16 0.21 -2.86
C SER A 349 -13.67 0.96 -4.09
N THR A 350 -14.43 1.96 -4.58
CA THR A 350 -14.03 2.82 -5.69
C THR A 350 -12.72 3.55 -5.37
N PHE A 351 -12.60 4.09 -4.17
CA PHE A 351 -11.40 4.76 -3.69
C PHE A 351 -10.20 3.79 -3.62
N LEU A 352 -10.38 2.60 -3.02
CA LEU A 352 -9.31 1.62 -2.89
C LEU A 352 -8.87 1.01 -4.23
N CYS A 353 -9.78 0.85 -5.20
CA CYS A 353 -9.39 0.45 -6.55
C CYS A 353 -8.48 1.51 -7.22
N ALA A 354 -8.82 2.78 -7.08
CA ALA A 354 -8.00 3.87 -7.58
C ALA A 354 -6.64 3.92 -6.88
N TYR A 355 -6.60 3.63 -5.58
CA TYR A 355 -5.40 3.49 -4.77
C TYR A 355 -4.46 2.41 -5.35
N ASP A 356 -4.94 1.20 -5.52
CA ASP A 356 -4.13 0.09 -6.03
C ASP A 356 -3.66 0.34 -7.48
N ILE A 357 -4.53 0.92 -8.34
CA ILE A 357 -4.17 1.28 -9.71
C ILE A 357 -3.05 2.32 -9.72
N GLY A 358 -3.13 3.35 -8.89
CA GLY A 358 -2.11 4.40 -8.80
C GLY A 358 -0.74 3.84 -8.44
N ILE A 359 -0.65 2.99 -7.41
CA ILE A 359 0.60 2.32 -7.00
C ILE A 359 1.14 1.43 -8.13
N GLY A 360 0.26 0.63 -8.76
CA GLY A 360 0.68 -0.27 -9.83
C GLY A 360 1.20 0.46 -11.06
N VAL A 361 0.50 1.51 -11.50
CA VAL A 361 0.94 2.37 -12.61
C VAL A 361 2.25 3.07 -12.24
N GLY A 362 2.38 3.55 -10.99
CA GLY A 362 3.59 4.20 -10.50
C GLY A 362 4.81 3.30 -10.56
N GLY A 363 4.69 2.04 -10.09
CA GLY A 363 5.77 1.06 -10.16
C GLY A 363 6.15 0.72 -11.60
N GLY A 364 5.16 0.50 -12.48
CA GLY A 364 5.40 0.20 -13.89
C GLY A 364 6.08 1.34 -14.66
N LEU A 365 5.54 2.56 -14.50
CA LEU A 365 6.08 3.75 -15.14
C LEU A 365 7.50 4.06 -14.64
N ALA A 366 7.74 3.92 -13.33
CA ALA A 366 9.06 4.15 -12.76
C ALA A 366 10.09 3.16 -13.31
N GLY A 367 9.78 1.86 -13.37
CA GLY A 367 10.70 0.87 -13.92
C GLY A 367 11.08 1.15 -15.38
N TRP A 368 10.09 1.51 -16.22
CA TRP A 368 10.35 1.88 -17.61
C TRP A 368 11.20 3.16 -17.72
N LEU A 369 10.91 4.18 -16.92
CA LEU A 369 11.69 5.43 -16.93
C LEU A 369 13.13 5.21 -16.43
N ILE A 370 13.36 4.34 -15.44
CA ILE A 370 14.71 4.05 -14.95
C ILE A 370 15.57 3.47 -16.09
N ASP A 371 15.05 2.49 -16.82
CA ASP A 371 15.78 1.90 -17.96
C ASP A 371 16.00 2.90 -19.10
N ALA A 372 15.05 3.85 -19.30
CA ALA A 372 15.12 4.82 -20.38
C ALA A 372 16.01 6.04 -20.08
N VAL A 373 15.93 6.61 -18.87
CA VAL A 373 16.52 7.91 -18.51
C VAL A 373 17.26 7.93 -17.17
N GLY A 374 17.29 6.82 -16.43
CA GLY A 374 17.91 6.68 -15.12
C GLY A 374 17.07 7.24 -13.96
N TYR A 375 17.53 6.99 -12.72
CA TYR A 375 16.78 7.29 -11.49
C TYR A 375 16.46 8.78 -11.31
N ASN A 376 17.44 9.64 -11.52
CA ASN A 376 17.28 11.07 -11.25
C ASN A 376 16.20 11.70 -12.12
N HIS A 377 16.22 11.41 -13.43
CA HIS A 377 15.20 11.88 -14.36
C HIS A 377 13.84 11.22 -14.10
N MET A 378 13.82 9.93 -13.73
CA MET A 378 12.59 9.24 -13.35
C MET A 378 11.89 9.96 -12.20
N PHE A 379 12.60 10.28 -11.09
CA PHE A 379 12.01 10.99 -9.96
C PHE A 379 11.50 12.39 -10.35
N ALA A 380 12.26 13.12 -11.18
CA ALA A 380 11.85 14.44 -11.66
C ALA A 380 10.58 14.38 -12.54
N ILE A 381 10.49 13.42 -13.46
CA ILE A 381 9.33 13.25 -14.35
C ILE A 381 8.10 12.85 -13.53
N ILE A 382 8.25 11.86 -12.67
CA ILE A 382 7.14 11.34 -11.85
C ILE A 382 6.64 12.40 -10.85
N ALA A 383 7.50 13.30 -10.37
CA ALA A 383 7.08 14.42 -9.53
C ALA A 383 5.97 15.27 -10.16
N ALA A 384 5.94 15.39 -11.49
CA ALA A 384 4.87 16.11 -12.21
C ALA A 384 3.46 15.54 -11.93
N ALA A 385 3.34 14.26 -11.57
CA ALA A 385 2.06 13.67 -11.19
C ALA A 385 1.45 14.35 -9.95
N ASN A 386 2.26 14.90 -9.03
CA ASN A 386 1.72 15.65 -7.89
C ASN A 386 1.05 16.97 -8.33
N VAL A 387 1.64 17.65 -9.32
CA VAL A 387 1.04 18.87 -9.90
C VAL A 387 -0.27 18.49 -10.60
N LEU A 388 -0.27 17.41 -11.37
CA LEU A 388 -1.45 16.90 -12.05
C LEU A 388 -2.55 16.49 -11.05
N SER A 389 -2.20 15.82 -9.95
CA SER A 389 -3.12 15.46 -8.87
C SER A 389 -3.79 16.71 -8.27
N ALA A 390 -3.01 17.75 -7.97
CA ALA A 390 -3.55 19.01 -7.46
C ALA A 390 -4.47 19.71 -8.49
N ILE A 391 -4.10 19.71 -9.77
CA ILE A 391 -4.93 20.27 -10.86
C ILE A 391 -6.26 19.51 -10.98
N VAL A 392 -6.21 18.18 -11.00
CA VAL A 392 -7.42 17.34 -11.07
C VAL A 392 -8.33 17.60 -9.86
N TYR A 393 -7.77 17.74 -8.65
CA TYR A 393 -8.58 18.12 -7.50
C TYR A 393 -9.26 19.49 -7.68
N VAL A 394 -8.56 20.49 -8.19
CA VAL A 394 -9.15 21.82 -8.43
C VAL A 394 -10.30 21.74 -9.44
N LEU A 395 -10.12 20.98 -10.52
CA LEU A 395 -11.08 20.89 -11.62
C LEU A 395 -12.35 20.12 -11.26
N ILE A 396 -12.20 18.98 -10.60
CA ILE A 396 -13.33 18.05 -10.37
C ILE A 396 -13.65 17.79 -8.88
N GLY A 397 -12.69 18.02 -7.97
CA GLY A 397 -12.82 17.67 -6.55
C GLY A 397 -13.29 18.83 -5.69
N ARG A 398 -12.63 20.00 -5.79
CA ARG A 398 -12.82 21.14 -4.87
C ARG A 398 -14.26 21.64 -4.74
N HIS A 399 -14.98 21.70 -5.84
CA HIS A 399 -16.37 22.21 -5.89
C HIS A 399 -17.42 21.09 -5.93
N HIS A 400 -17.00 19.83 -5.80
CA HIS A 400 -17.91 18.70 -5.78
C HIS A 400 -18.67 18.62 -4.43
N PRO A 401 -19.94 18.19 -4.41
CA PRO A 401 -20.71 18.06 -3.17
C PRO A 401 -20.06 17.16 -2.09
N SER A 402 -19.21 16.19 -2.49
CA SER A 402 -18.46 15.36 -1.56
C SER A 402 -17.33 16.11 -0.84
N SER A 403 -16.86 17.24 -1.38
CA SER A 403 -15.80 18.05 -0.77
C SER A 403 -16.26 18.65 0.56
N ILE A 404 -15.52 18.35 1.62
CA ILE A 404 -15.74 18.91 2.96
C ILE A 404 -15.45 20.41 2.93
N THR A 405 -14.39 20.81 2.21
CA THR A 405 -14.02 22.22 2.02
C THR A 405 -15.14 23.02 1.40
N PHE A 406 -15.73 22.53 0.31
CA PHE A 406 -16.85 23.20 -0.37
C PHE A 406 -18.07 23.37 0.53
N ARG A 407 -18.41 22.33 1.29
CA ARG A 407 -19.53 22.41 2.25
C ARG A 407 -19.29 23.43 3.36
N LEU A 408 -18.09 23.45 3.93
CA LEU A 408 -17.71 24.42 4.98
C LEU A 408 -17.70 25.87 4.45
N GLU A 409 -17.25 26.08 3.21
CA GLU A 409 -17.30 27.40 2.57
C GLU A 409 -18.75 27.89 2.35
N ASN A 410 -19.65 27.00 1.93
CA ASN A 410 -21.06 27.33 1.74
C ASN A 410 -21.79 27.61 3.07
N GLU A 411 -21.51 26.85 4.13
CA GLU A 411 -22.06 27.10 5.45
C GLU A 411 -21.60 28.44 6.04
N ARG A 412 -20.37 28.87 5.74
CA ARG A 412 -19.85 30.19 6.17
C ARG A 412 -20.47 31.35 5.39
N LYS A 413 -20.84 31.14 4.12
CA LYS A 413 -21.52 32.17 3.32
C LYS A 413 -23.00 32.30 3.63
N SER A 414 -23.61 31.29 4.26
CA SER A 414 -25.02 31.28 4.64
C SER A 414 -25.27 31.86 6.06
N LYS A 415 -24.21 32.11 6.84
CA LYS A 415 -24.21 32.79 8.12
C LYS A 415 -23.85 34.27 7.96
#